data_eb546873cabf583d7e8765d29f2e93a9
#
_entry.id   eb546873cabf583d7e8765d29f2e93a9
#
_cell.length_a   1.000
_cell.length_b   1.000
_cell.length_c   1.000
_cell.angle_alpha   90.00
_cell.angle_beta   90.00
_cell.angle_gamma   90.00
#
_symmetry.space_group_name_H-M   'P 1'
#
loop_
_entity.id
_entity.type
_entity.pdbx_description
1 polymer ?
#
loop_
_entity_poly.entity_id
_entity_poly.type
_entity_poly.pdbx_seq_one_letter_code
_entity_poly.pdbx_strand_id
1 'polypeptide(L)'
;MAETEKEAYLALIAAQDPQIRALLDQGFEFVTNAFKPGAAPSGMKARTEREHVRRLQQEGYQVEVTAAYDEQGQLRPTLSAIWRKKP
;
A
#
# COMPACT_ATOMS: atom_id res chain seq x y z
N MET A 1 11.55 -7.91 5.10
CA MET A 1 12.06 -6.62 5.61
C MET A 1 12.12 -6.68 7.14
N ALA A 2 13.24 -6.31 7.72
CA ALA A 2 13.35 -6.25 9.18
C ALA A 2 12.43 -5.17 9.74
N GLU A 3 12.02 -5.30 11.00
CA GLU A 3 11.08 -4.38 11.64
C GLU A 3 11.58 -2.92 11.57
N THR A 4 12.88 -2.70 11.85
CA THR A 4 13.47 -1.36 11.79
C THR A 4 13.50 -0.78 10.38
N GLU A 5 13.70 -1.62 9.36
CA GLU A 5 13.67 -1.19 7.97
C GLU A 5 12.26 -0.80 7.55
N LYS A 6 11.26 -1.55 7.99
CA LYS A 6 9.87 -1.25 7.73
C LYS A 6 9.47 0.07 8.36
N GLU A 7 9.85 0.30 9.61
CA GLU A 7 9.57 1.55 10.30
C GLU A 7 10.22 2.74 9.59
N ALA A 8 11.46 2.59 9.15
CA ALA A 8 12.17 3.64 8.42
C ALA A 8 11.50 3.94 7.09
N TYR A 9 11.08 2.91 6.37
CA TYR A 9 10.37 3.07 5.10
C TYR A 9 9.04 3.82 5.31
N LEU A 10 8.25 3.40 6.29
CA LEU A 10 6.96 4.06 6.59
C LEU A 10 7.16 5.51 7.00
N ALA A 11 8.18 5.80 7.81
CA ALA A 11 8.48 7.17 8.20
C ALA A 11 8.87 8.02 6.99
N LEU A 12 9.66 7.46 6.08
CA LEU A 12 10.09 8.16 4.87
C LEU A 12 8.91 8.55 3.99
N ILE A 13 8.03 7.60 3.69
CA ILE A 13 6.89 7.87 2.80
C ILE A 13 5.84 8.75 3.49
N ALA A 14 5.65 8.62 4.80
CA ALA A 14 4.73 9.48 5.55
C ALA A 14 5.22 10.93 5.60
N ALA A 15 6.54 11.14 5.62
CA ALA A 15 7.10 12.48 5.64
C ALA A 15 6.84 13.26 4.34
N GLN A 16 6.67 12.54 3.23
CA GLN A 16 6.49 13.18 1.92
C GLN A 16 5.07 13.07 1.38
N ASP A 17 4.21 12.25 1.98
CA ASP A 17 2.84 12.05 1.51
C ASP A 17 1.85 12.24 2.66
N PRO A 18 1.13 13.39 2.69
CA PRO A 18 0.19 13.68 3.77
C PRO A 18 -0.95 12.66 3.91
N GLN A 19 -1.37 12.05 2.80
CA GLN A 19 -2.41 11.02 2.84
C GLN A 19 -1.94 9.78 3.59
N ILE A 20 -0.71 9.36 3.34
CA ILE A 20 -0.10 8.22 4.04
C ILE A 20 0.06 8.55 5.52
N ARG A 21 0.52 9.76 5.83
CA ARG A 21 0.65 10.20 7.22
C ARG A 21 -0.68 10.13 7.96
N ALA A 22 -1.75 10.61 7.32
CA ALA A 22 -3.09 10.59 7.91
C ALA A 22 -3.56 9.17 8.18
N LEU A 23 -3.31 8.23 7.26
CA LEU A 23 -3.70 6.84 7.44
C LEU A 23 -2.94 6.18 8.60
N LEU A 24 -1.65 6.41 8.69
CA LEU A 24 -0.86 5.89 9.80
C LEU A 24 -1.35 6.45 11.14
N ASP A 25 -1.66 7.74 11.18
CA ASP A 25 -2.19 8.38 12.40
C ASP A 25 -3.55 7.81 12.80
N GLN A 26 -4.32 7.32 11.85
CA GLN A 26 -5.62 6.68 12.09
C GLN A 26 -5.50 5.20 12.48
N GLY A 27 -4.30 4.64 12.47
CA GLY A 27 -4.07 3.25 12.82
C GLY A 27 -4.11 2.27 11.67
N PHE A 28 -4.07 2.74 10.43
CA PHE A 28 -3.97 1.85 9.27
C PHE A 28 -2.60 1.20 9.21
N GLU A 29 -2.58 -0.05 8.74
CA GLU A 29 -1.35 -0.83 8.54
C GLU A 29 -1.07 -0.97 7.04
N PHE A 30 0.20 -0.91 6.68
CA PHE A 30 0.62 -1.18 5.31
C PHE A 30 0.52 -2.68 5.01
N VAL A 31 -0.10 -3.04 3.88
CA VAL A 31 -0.24 -4.43 3.46
C VAL A 31 0.78 -4.77 2.37
N THR A 32 0.71 -4.09 1.25
CA THR A 32 1.59 -4.36 0.11
C THR A 32 1.44 -3.25 -0.93
N ASN A 33 2.36 -3.24 -1.88
CA ASN A 33 2.19 -2.49 -3.13
C ASN A 33 1.67 -3.46 -4.18
N ALA A 34 0.66 -3.07 -4.93
CA ALA A 34 0.04 -3.91 -5.95
C ALA A 34 -0.11 -3.12 -7.25
N PHE A 35 -0.14 -3.84 -8.38
CA PHE A 35 -0.34 -3.18 -9.67
C PHE A 35 -1.73 -2.57 -9.79
N LYS A 36 -1.78 -1.37 -10.33
CA LYS A 36 -3.04 -0.74 -10.71
C LYS A 36 -3.72 -1.58 -11.79
N PRO A 37 -5.05 -1.54 -11.89
CA PRO A 37 -5.76 -2.27 -12.94
C PRO A 37 -5.19 -1.92 -14.32
N GLY A 38 -4.86 -2.95 -15.10
CA GLY A 38 -4.30 -2.79 -16.42
C GLY A 38 -2.81 -2.49 -16.48
N ALA A 39 -2.13 -2.31 -15.34
CA ALA A 39 -0.70 -1.98 -15.31
C ALA A 39 0.22 -3.19 -15.14
N ALA A 40 -0.34 -4.34 -14.75
CA ALA A 40 0.48 -5.55 -14.58
C ALA A 40 1.04 -6.02 -15.91
N PRO A 41 2.31 -6.48 -15.95
CA PRO A 41 2.89 -7.03 -17.17
C PRO A 41 2.09 -8.21 -17.69
N SER A 42 2.04 -8.34 -19.03
CA SER A 42 1.35 -9.44 -19.70
C SER A 42 1.89 -10.79 -19.22
N GLY A 43 0.98 -11.71 -18.89
CA GLY A 43 1.35 -13.06 -18.43
C GLY A 43 1.72 -13.15 -16.96
N MET A 44 1.79 -12.06 -16.25
CA MET A 44 2.07 -12.06 -14.83
C MET A 44 0.82 -12.42 -14.02
N LYS A 45 0.95 -13.38 -13.11
CA LYS A 45 -0.17 -13.82 -12.26
C LYS A 45 -0.10 -13.16 -10.88
N ALA A 46 0.18 -11.86 -10.85
CA ALA A 46 0.18 -11.11 -9.61
C ALA A 46 -1.22 -10.57 -9.32
N ARG A 47 -1.57 -10.50 -8.03
CA ARG A 47 -2.84 -9.88 -7.64
C ARG A 47 -2.77 -8.38 -7.87
N THR A 48 -3.84 -7.85 -8.46
CA THR A 48 -3.95 -6.42 -8.69
C THR A 48 -4.46 -5.71 -7.42
N GLU A 49 -4.40 -4.38 -7.45
CA GLU A 49 -4.98 -3.53 -6.42
C GLU A 49 -6.42 -3.97 -6.09
N ARG A 50 -7.25 -4.13 -7.13
CA ARG A 50 -8.66 -4.48 -6.96
C ARG A 50 -8.85 -5.81 -6.22
N GLU A 51 -8.03 -6.81 -6.56
CA GLU A 51 -8.12 -8.12 -5.93
C GLU A 51 -7.74 -8.08 -4.45
N HIS A 52 -6.67 -7.34 -4.12
CA HIS A 52 -6.26 -7.15 -2.73
C HIS A 52 -7.34 -6.44 -1.92
N VAL A 53 -7.90 -5.37 -2.47
CA VAL A 53 -8.95 -4.60 -1.80
C VAL A 53 -10.16 -5.48 -1.52
N ARG A 54 -10.63 -6.20 -2.54
CA ARG A 54 -11.78 -7.09 -2.40
C ARG A 54 -11.56 -8.13 -1.32
N ARG A 55 -10.41 -8.79 -1.34
CA ARG A 55 -10.10 -9.84 -0.37
C ARG A 55 -10.09 -9.29 1.05
N LEU A 56 -9.44 -8.17 1.27
CA LEU A 56 -9.35 -7.56 2.60
C LEU A 56 -10.73 -7.11 3.10
N GLN A 57 -11.55 -6.56 2.22
CA GLN A 57 -12.92 -6.17 2.58
C GLN A 57 -13.76 -7.38 2.96
N GLN A 58 -13.61 -8.50 2.25
CA GLN A 58 -14.30 -9.74 2.59
C GLN A 58 -13.86 -10.29 3.93
N GLU A 59 -12.63 -10.02 4.35
CA GLU A 59 -12.11 -10.41 5.66
C GLU A 59 -12.52 -9.44 6.78
N GLY A 60 -13.26 -8.39 6.45
CA GLY A 60 -13.81 -7.46 7.44
C GLY A 60 -12.96 -6.22 7.70
N TYR A 61 -11.91 -6.00 6.92
CA TYR A 61 -11.06 -4.81 7.10
C TYR A 61 -11.63 -3.58 6.41
N GLN A 62 -11.32 -2.42 6.98
CA GLN A 62 -11.41 -1.16 6.26
C GLN A 62 -10.16 -1.06 5.38
N VAL A 63 -10.33 -0.66 4.13
CA VAL A 63 -9.23 -0.63 3.16
C VAL A 63 -9.13 0.75 2.54
N GLU A 64 -7.90 1.26 2.46
CA GLU A 64 -7.58 2.49 1.75
C GLU A 64 -6.45 2.23 0.76
N VAL A 65 -6.41 3.02 -0.29
CA VAL A 65 -5.41 2.91 -1.34
C VAL A 65 -4.76 4.28 -1.54
N THR A 66 -3.44 4.29 -1.60
CA THR A 66 -2.67 5.52 -1.82
C THR A 66 -1.65 5.32 -2.94
N ALA A 67 -0.93 6.39 -3.27
CA ALA A 67 0.25 6.29 -4.11
C ALA A 67 1.26 5.32 -3.47
N ALA A 68 2.04 4.64 -4.31
CA ALA A 68 3.08 3.72 -3.87
C ALA A 68 4.46 4.29 -4.13
N TYR A 69 5.39 3.97 -3.25
CA TYR A 69 6.78 4.45 -3.32
C TYR A 69 7.73 3.29 -3.16
N ASP A 70 8.93 3.39 -3.74
CA ASP A 70 9.98 2.40 -3.55
C ASP A 70 10.72 2.63 -2.23
N GLU A 71 11.75 1.82 -1.98
CA GLU A 71 12.52 1.89 -0.73
C GLU A 71 13.29 3.21 -0.57
N GLN A 72 13.55 3.91 -1.66
CA GLN A 72 14.18 5.23 -1.63
C GLN A 72 13.16 6.37 -1.56
N GLY A 73 11.87 6.05 -1.49
CA GLY A 73 10.81 7.04 -1.43
C GLY A 73 10.43 7.64 -2.77
N GLN A 74 10.81 7.01 -3.87
CA GLN A 74 10.44 7.49 -5.20
C GLN A 74 9.09 6.91 -5.63
N LEU A 75 8.27 7.73 -6.25
CA LEU A 75 6.95 7.35 -6.70
C LEU A 75 7.00 6.20 -7.73
N ARG A 76 6.14 5.21 -7.54
CA ARG A 76 5.96 4.09 -8.47
C ARG A 76 4.60 4.21 -9.15
N PRO A 77 4.52 4.85 -10.33
CA PRO A 77 3.22 5.21 -10.93
C PRO A 77 2.36 4.02 -11.35
N THR A 78 2.94 2.84 -11.55
CA THR A 78 2.19 1.64 -11.93
C THR A 78 1.65 0.85 -10.74
N LEU A 79 2.02 1.25 -9.53
CA LEU A 79 1.63 0.56 -8.30
C LEU A 79 0.73 1.43 -7.43
N SER A 80 -0.02 0.76 -6.57
CA SER A 80 -0.79 1.39 -5.51
C SER A 80 -0.41 0.76 -4.18
N ALA A 81 -0.33 1.54 -3.14
CA ALA A 81 -0.11 1.04 -1.78
C ALA A 81 -1.46 0.71 -1.16
N ILE A 82 -1.55 -0.48 -0.60
CA ILE A 82 -2.78 -0.99 0.03
C ILE A 82 -2.62 -0.91 1.54
N TRP A 83 -3.60 -0.32 2.20
CA TRP A 83 -3.63 -0.13 3.65
C TRP A 83 -4.88 -0.75 4.23
N ARG A 84 -4.78 -1.28 5.43
CA ARG A 84 -5.93 -1.88 6.12
C ARG A 84 -6.00 -1.44 7.57
N LYS A 85 -7.22 -1.47 8.10
CA LYS A 85 -7.48 -1.21 9.52
C LYS A 85 -8.62 -2.11 9.96
N LYS A 86 -8.49 -2.72 11.13
CA LYS A 86 -9.60 -3.46 11.72
C LYS A 86 -10.70 -2.49 12.13
N PRO A 87 -11.96 -2.84 11.87
CA PRO A 87 -13.07 -1.99 12.27
C PRO A 87 -13.19 -1.88 13.79
#